data_f2a2cd411cf0ebb7ff83378e5402110f
#
_entry.id   f2a2cd411cf0ebb7ff83378e5402110f
#
_cell.length_a   1.000
_cell.length_b   1.000
_cell.length_c   1.000
_cell.angle_alpha   90.00
_cell.angle_beta   90.00
_cell.angle_gamma   90.00
#
_symmetry.space_group_name_H-M   'P 1'
#
loop_
_entity.id
_entity.type
_entity.pdbx_description
1 polymer ?
#
loop_
_entity_poly.entity_id
_entity_poly.type
_entity_poly.pdbx_seq_one_letter_code
_entity_poly.pdbx_strand_id
1 'polypeptide(L)'
;RDPKIAKIYPDGIHGAIAKYLRSRPGFEVRTAALEEPENGLSDKILNATDVLVWWGHMAHDKVSDAVVERVYHRITGEGMGLIVLHSGHYSKIFRRLTGTSCSLRWREAGEKERLWVVAPGHPIAEGIGDYFEIEHTEMYGEYFDIPSPDELVFISWFPGGEVFRSGCCFYRGIGKIFYFRPGHETFPIFHDPNVLKVIENAARWAAPVDRPRPATILGAINVKPLEKLS
;
A
#
# COMPACT_ATOMS: atom_id res chain seq x y z
N ARG A 1 9.78 20.88 -8.42
CA ARG A 1 8.74 20.02 -9.04
C ARG A 1 8.63 20.33 -10.52
N ASP A 2 8.43 19.32 -11.38
CA ASP A 2 8.12 19.51 -12.79
C ASP A 2 6.81 20.32 -12.92
N PRO A 3 6.77 21.41 -13.73
CA PRO A 3 5.55 22.21 -13.90
C PRO A 3 4.33 21.41 -14.41
N LYS A 4 4.55 20.34 -15.18
CA LYS A 4 3.48 19.45 -15.66
C LYS A 4 2.85 18.67 -14.49
N ILE A 5 3.69 18.11 -13.63
CA ILE A 5 3.25 17.37 -12.44
C ILE A 5 2.55 18.31 -11.46
N ALA A 6 3.10 19.51 -11.25
CA ALA A 6 2.46 20.52 -10.38
C ALA A 6 1.08 20.95 -10.87
N LYS A 7 0.83 20.92 -12.19
CA LYS A 7 -0.50 21.20 -12.76
C LYS A 7 -1.50 20.08 -12.45
N ILE A 8 -1.07 18.83 -12.46
CA ILE A 8 -1.92 17.66 -12.15
C ILE A 8 -2.14 17.55 -10.64
N TYR A 9 -1.07 17.68 -9.87
CA TYR A 9 -1.05 17.52 -8.41
C TYR A 9 -0.43 18.74 -7.73
N PRO A 10 -1.17 19.87 -7.59
CA PRO A 10 -0.63 21.10 -6.99
C PRO A 10 -0.06 20.88 -5.59
N ASP A 11 -0.75 20.08 -4.77
CA ASP A 11 -0.35 19.72 -3.40
C ASP A 11 0.40 18.39 -3.33
N GLY A 12 0.84 17.85 -4.49
CA GLY A 12 1.42 16.51 -4.62
C GLY A 12 0.37 15.41 -4.56
N ILE A 13 0.81 14.19 -4.89
CA ILE A 13 -0.05 13.01 -4.88
C ILE A 13 -0.61 12.74 -3.48
N HIS A 14 0.25 12.85 -2.44
CA HIS A 14 -0.17 12.71 -1.05
C HIS A 14 -1.27 13.72 -0.68
N GLY A 15 -1.20 14.95 -1.20
CA GLY A 15 -2.23 15.98 -1.00
C GLY A 15 -3.55 15.61 -1.66
N ALA A 16 -3.53 15.09 -2.88
CA ALA A 16 -4.74 14.65 -3.59
C ALA A 16 -5.45 13.51 -2.85
N ILE A 17 -4.70 12.47 -2.45
CA ILE A 17 -5.23 11.34 -1.66
C ILE A 17 -5.76 11.82 -0.31
N ALA A 18 -4.99 12.64 0.40
CA ALA A 18 -5.37 13.17 1.70
C ALA A 18 -6.65 14.02 1.62
N LYS A 19 -6.80 14.85 0.60
CA LYS A 19 -8.01 15.64 0.37
C LYS A 19 -9.25 14.76 0.24
N TYR A 20 -9.14 13.68 -0.53
CA TYR A 20 -10.25 12.73 -0.68
C TYR A 20 -10.57 12.03 0.64
N LEU A 21 -9.57 11.43 1.30
CA LEU A 21 -9.79 10.69 2.54
C LEU A 21 -10.35 11.57 3.67
N ARG A 22 -9.89 12.83 3.79
CA ARG A 22 -10.45 13.79 4.77
C ARG A 22 -11.94 14.08 4.55
N SER A 23 -12.45 13.90 3.34
CA SER A 23 -13.88 14.06 3.04
C SER A 23 -14.72 12.84 3.41
N ARG A 24 -14.10 11.75 3.88
CA ARG A 24 -14.77 10.51 4.23
C ARG A 24 -14.94 10.38 5.74
N PRO A 25 -16.08 9.89 6.23
CA PRO A 25 -16.29 9.73 7.66
C PRO A 25 -15.32 8.72 8.26
N GLY A 26 -14.83 9.01 9.47
CA GLY A 26 -13.95 8.11 10.22
C GLY A 26 -12.47 8.18 9.83
N PHE A 27 -12.07 9.16 9.01
CA PHE A 27 -10.65 9.39 8.69
C PHE A 27 -10.12 10.68 9.33
N GLU A 28 -9.06 10.54 10.09
CA GLU A 28 -8.15 11.62 10.45
C GLU A 28 -6.87 11.44 9.61
N VAL A 29 -6.53 12.43 8.78
CA VAL A 29 -5.48 12.26 7.77
C VAL A 29 -4.36 13.26 7.94
N ARG A 30 -3.15 12.75 8.13
CA ARG A 30 -1.89 13.49 8.13
C ARG A 30 -1.07 13.10 6.89
N THR A 31 -0.28 14.02 6.39
CA THR A 31 0.71 13.77 5.33
C THR A 31 2.12 13.81 5.90
N ALA A 32 3.04 13.09 5.29
CA ALA A 32 4.46 13.10 5.56
C ALA A 32 5.25 13.14 4.25
N ALA A 33 6.41 13.76 4.26
CA ALA A 33 7.29 13.86 3.11
C ALA A 33 8.72 13.42 3.44
N LEU A 34 9.43 12.97 2.41
CA LEU A 34 10.80 12.44 2.53
C LEU A 34 11.76 13.42 3.18
N GLU A 35 11.59 14.73 2.91
CA GLU A 35 12.47 15.81 3.37
C GLU A 35 12.22 16.24 4.83
N GLU A 36 11.14 15.77 5.43
CA GLU A 36 10.85 16.04 6.83
C GLU A 36 11.82 15.30 7.76
N PRO A 37 12.06 15.79 8.98
CA PRO A 37 12.85 15.07 9.97
C PRO A 37 12.34 13.64 10.15
N GLU A 38 13.25 12.66 10.21
CA GLU A 38 12.93 11.22 10.25
C GLU A 38 12.01 10.78 9.10
N ASN A 39 12.12 11.41 7.92
CA ASN A 39 11.24 11.21 6.76
C ASN A 39 9.74 11.38 7.11
N GLY A 40 9.41 12.25 8.04
CA GLY A 40 8.06 12.49 8.53
C GLY A 40 7.45 11.35 9.35
N LEU A 41 8.25 10.32 9.71
CA LEU A 41 7.79 9.08 10.33
C LEU A 41 8.48 8.82 11.69
N SER A 42 8.46 9.84 12.57
CA SER A 42 8.92 9.69 13.95
C SER A 42 8.05 8.70 14.74
N ASP A 43 8.57 8.19 15.86
CA ASP A 43 7.81 7.29 16.75
C ASP A 43 6.49 7.93 17.19
N LYS A 44 6.48 9.22 17.50
CA LYS A 44 5.25 9.95 17.88
C LYS A 44 4.20 9.90 16.78
N ILE A 45 4.62 10.04 15.51
CA ILE A 45 3.71 10.01 14.35
C ILE A 45 3.22 8.59 14.12
N LEU A 46 4.12 7.63 14.08
CA LEU A 46 3.77 6.24 13.82
C LEU A 46 2.89 5.63 14.92
N ASN A 47 3.11 6.01 16.19
CA ASN A 47 2.29 5.56 17.32
C ASN A 47 0.84 6.06 17.25
N ALA A 48 0.61 7.18 16.55
CA ALA A 48 -0.71 7.73 16.29
C ALA A 48 -1.29 7.34 14.91
N THR A 49 -0.66 6.38 14.21
CA THR A 49 -1.05 5.98 12.86
C THR A 49 -1.60 4.57 12.87
N ASP A 50 -2.83 4.40 12.41
CA ASP A 50 -3.47 3.10 12.21
C ASP A 50 -3.13 2.50 10.85
N VAL A 51 -3.06 3.34 9.81
CA VAL A 51 -2.74 2.91 8.43
C VAL A 51 -1.80 3.90 7.77
N LEU A 52 -0.72 3.40 7.22
CA LEU A 52 0.24 4.17 6.44
C LEU A 52 0.00 3.94 4.93
N VAL A 53 -0.23 5.02 4.18
CA VAL A 53 -0.29 4.98 2.71
C VAL A 53 1.05 5.44 2.17
N TRP A 54 1.73 4.55 1.46
CA TRP A 54 3.07 4.77 0.94
C TRP A 54 3.08 4.93 -0.58
N TRP A 55 3.46 6.09 -1.03
CA TRP A 55 3.77 6.35 -2.42
C TRP A 55 5.20 6.88 -2.53
N GLY A 56 5.95 6.44 -3.55
CA GLY A 56 7.28 6.94 -3.86
C GLY A 56 7.72 6.42 -5.22
N HIS A 57 8.25 7.30 -6.08
CA HIS A 57 8.70 6.93 -7.43
C HIS A 57 10.22 6.90 -7.52
N MET A 58 10.89 7.79 -6.81
CA MET A 58 12.35 7.93 -6.78
C MET A 58 12.86 8.00 -5.35
N ALA A 59 14.18 7.98 -5.20
CA ALA A 59 14.85 8.21 -3.92
C ALA A 59 14.46 7.23 -2.79
N HIS A 60 14.09 6.01 -3.14
CA HIS A 60 13.77 4.95 -2.17
C HIS A 60 14.93 4.68 -1.21
N ASP A 61 16.17 4.88 -1.68
CA ASP A 61 17.41 4.73 -0.91
C ASP A 61 17.57 5.80 0.18
N LYS A 62 16.95 6.97 0.01
CA LYS A 62 17.03 8.09 0.97
C LYS A 62 16.18 7.89 2.22
N VAL A 63 15.25 6.95 2.21
CA VAL A 63 14.55 6.58 3.45
C VAL A 63 15.54 5.85 4.37
N SER A 64 15.71 6.37 5.60
CA SER A 64 16.69 5.79 6.52
C SER A 64 16.27 4.38 6.96
N ASP A 65 17.24 3.49 7.14
CA ASP A 65 16.98 2.12 7.55
C ASP A 65 16.35 2.06 8.95
N ALA A 66 16.66 3.01 9.83
CA ALA A 66 16.02 3.14 11.13
C ALA A 66 14.52 3.41 11.02
N VAL A 67 14.09 4.27 10.07
CA VAL A 67 12.67 4.50 9.77
C VAL A 67 12.03 3.25 9.20
N VAL A 68 12.71 2.56 8.29
CA VAL A 68 12.20 1.30 7.70
C VAL A 68 11.95 0.24 8.78
N GLU A 69 12.90 0.02 9.70
CA GLU A 69 12.74 -0.95 10.80
C GLU A 69 11.63 -0.54 11.77
N ARG A 70 11.49 0.76 12.07
CA ARG A 70 10.40 1.28 12.90
C ARG A 70 9.03 1.00 12.27
N VAL A 71 8.87 1.31 10.99
CA VAL A 71 7.63 1.01 10.23
C VAL A 71 7.37 -0.50 10.18
N TYR A 72 8.42 -1.30 9.94
CA TYR A 72 8.33 -2.76 9.94
C TYR A 72 7.80 -3.29 11.28
N HIS A 73 8.34 -2.82 12.41
CA HIS A 73 7.87 -3.22 13.74
C HIS A 73 6.42 -2.79 14.00
N ARG A 74 6.05 -1.57 13.61
CA ARG A 74 4.67 -1.09 13.74
C ARG A 74 3.68 -1.97 12.97
N ILE A 75 4.06 -2.45 11.78
CA ILE A 75 3.21 -3.34 10.96
C ILE A 75 3.17 -4.73 11.59
N THR A 76 4.32 -5.38 11.75
CA THR A 76 4.39 -6.80 12.08
C THR A 76 4.06 -7.10 13.54
N GLY A 77 4.47 -6.24 14.45
CA GLY A 77 4.33 -6.42 15.90
C GLY A 77 3.12 -5.73 16.51
N GLU A 78 2.61 -4.66 15.88
CA GLU A 78 1.57 -3.82 16.47
C GLU A 78 0.32 -3.67 15.59
N GLY A 79 0.35 -4.20 14.35
CA GLY A 79 -0.82 -4.32 13.50
C GLY A 79 -1.17 -3.05 12.70
N MET A 80 -0.26 -2.06 12.61
CA MET A 80 -0.45 -0.94 11.70
C MET A 80 -0.63 -1.45 10.26
N GLY A 81 -1.64 -0.96 9.55
CA GLY A 81 -1.85 -1.29 8.14
C GLY A 81 -0.86 -0.57 7.24
N LEU A 82 -0.57 -1.16 6.08
CA LEU A 82 0.23 -0.52 5.03
C LEU A 82 -0.45 -0.64 3.67
N ILE A 83 -0.59 0.47 2.98
CA ILE A 83 -1.02 0.50 1.58
C ILE A 83 0.15 1.01 0.75
N VAL A 84 0.63 0.19 -0.19
CA VAL A 84 1.74 0.52 -1.07
C VAL A 84 1.19 0.82 -2.46
N LEU A 85 1.44 2.01 -2.95
CA LEU A 85 0.91 2.48 -4.22
C LEU A 85 1.98 2.48 -5.30
N HIS A 86 1.64 1.94 -6.47
CA HIS A 86 2.41 2.04 -7.72
C HIS A 86 3.90 1.71 -7.54
N SER A 87 4.79 2.63 -7.88
CA SER A 87 6.24 2.49 -7.77
C SER A 87 6.76 2.36 -6.33
N GLY A 88 5.88 2.54 -5.33
CA GLY A 88 6.14 2.16 -3.95
C GLY A 88 6.51 0.68 -3.75
N HIS A 89 6.25 -0.19 -4.78
CA HIS A 89 6.72 -1.58 -4.77
C HIS A 89 8.24 -1.70 -4.56
N TYR A 90 9.01 -0.72 -5.02
CA TYR A 90 10.46 -0.71 -4.91
C TYR A 90 10.98 -0.08 -3.62
N SER A 91 10.08 0.38 -2.73
CA SER A 91 10.45 0.95 -1.43
C SER A 91 11.17 -0.08 -0.55
N LYS A 92 12.10 0.40 0.29
CA LYS A 92 12.80 -0.45 1.26
C LYS A 92 11.83 -1.21 2.16
N ILE A 93 10.75 -0.55 2.61
CA ILE A 93 9.78 -1.18 3.51
C ILE A 93 9.01 -2.32 2.83
N PHE A 94 8.55 -2.15 1.59
CA PHE A 94 7.81 -3.22 0.91
C PHE A 94 8.73 -4.41 0.61
N ARG A 95 9.94 -4.15 0.12
CA ARG A 95 10.97 -5.20 -0.08
C ARG A 95 11.34 -5.92 1.22
N ARG A 96 11.41 -5.19 2.34
CA ARG A 96 11.65 -5.76 3.67
C ARG A 96 10.53 -6.70 4.12
N LEU A 97 9.28 -6.35 3.80
CA LEU A 97 8.09 -7.13 4.18
C LEU A 97 7.85 -8.34 3.28
N THR A 98 8.20 -8.24 2.00
CA THR A 98 8.04 -9.32 1.02
C THR A 98 9.22 -10.29 1.00
N GLY A 99 10.43 -9.81 1.33
CA GLY A 99 11.65 -10.59 1.27
C GLY A 99 12.15 -10.87 -0.15
N THR A 100 11.68 -10.10 -1.14
CA THR A 100 12.02 -10.26 -2.58
C THR A 100 12.52 -8.95 -3.17
N SER A 101 12.96 -8.97 -4.42
CA SER A 101 13.44 -7.76 -5.11
C SER A 101 12.34 -6.78 -5.43
N CYS A 102 11.09 -7.25 -5.53
CA CYS A 102 9.93 -6.53 -6.04
C CYS A 102 10.13 -5.95 -7.44
N SER A 103 11.03 -6.53 -8.24
CA SER A 103 11.28 -6.16 -9.63
C SER A 103 10.08 -6.53 -10.51
N LEU A 104 9.88 -5.77 -11.55
CA LEU A 104 8.80 -5.97 -12.53
C LEU A 104 9.22 -5.45 -13.91
N ARG A 105 8.37 -5.61 -14.91
CA ARG A 105 8.49 -4.99 -16.22
C ARG A 105 7.60 -3.77 -16.30
N TRP A 106 8.04 -2.73 -16.98
CA TRP A 106 7.26 -1.51 -17.11
C TRP A 106 7.45 -0.86 -18.49
N ARG A 107 6.47 -0.06 -18.89
CA ARG A 107 6.50 0.77 -20.10
C ARG A 107 5.64 2.02 -19.89
N GLU A 108 6.22 3.20 -20.08
CA GLU A 108 5.50 4.47 -20.01
C GLU A 108 5.11 4.93 -21.42
N ALA A 109 3.95 4.51 -21.89
CA ALA A 109 3.41 4.86 -23.20
C ALA A 109 2.03 5.55 -23.11
N GLY A 110 1.53 5.79 -21.90
CA GLY A 110 0.23 6.44 -21.69
C GLY A 110 -0.93 5.58 -22.19
N GLU A 111 -0.81 4.27 -22.04
CA GLU A 111 -1.81 3.31 -22.52
C GLU A 111 -2.94 3.09 -21.52
N LYS A 112 -4.05 2.55 -22.00
CA LYS A 112 -5.20 2.19 -21.18
C LYS A 112 -4.86 1.00 -20.27
N GLU A 113 -5.44 1.01 -19.08
CA GLU A 113 -5.44 -0.12 -18.18
C GLU A 113 -6.88 -0.53 -17.87
N ARG A 114 -7.14 -1.84 -17.87
CA ARG A 114 -8.38 -2.40 -17.31
C ARG A 114 -8.04 -3.21 -16.07
N LEU A 115 -8.62 -2.83 -14.94
CA LEU A 115 -8.49 -3.55 -13.68
C LEU A 115 -9.71 -4.43 -13.48
N TRP A 116 -9.53 -5.73 -13.56
CA TRP A 116 -10.55 -6.73 -13.27
C TRP A 116 -10.62 -7.01 -11.79
N VAL A 117 -11.85 -7.06 -11.24
CA VAL A 117 -12.12 -7.53 -9.88
C VAL A 117 -12.16 -9.05 -9.89
N VAL A 118 -11.17 -9.70 -9.29
CA VAL A 118 -11.09 -11.17 -9.23
C VAL A 118 -11.51 -11.75 -7.89
N ALA A 119 -11.73 -10.88 -6.89
CA ALA A 119 -12.29 -11.23 -5.59
C ALA A 119 -13.45 -10.26 -5.22
N PRO A 120 -14.64 -10.38 -5.87
CA PRO A 120 -15.73 -9.42 -5.69
C PRO A 120 -16.33 -9.38 -4.28
N GLY A 121 -16.14 -10.43 -3.48
CA GLY A 121 -16.55 -10.47 -2.06
C GLY A 121 -15.54 -9.84 -1.10
N HIS A 122 -14.38 -9.40 -1.58
CA HIS A 122 -13.35 -8.80 -0.72
C HIS A 122 -13.72 -7.35 -0.36
N PRO A 123 -13.56 -6.90 0.91
CA PRO A 123 -13.91 -5.54 1.34
C PRO A 123 -13.25 -4.43 0.51
N ILE A 124 -12.04 -4.65 -0.01
CA ILE A 124 -11.36 -3.67 -0.87
C ILE A 124 -12.09 -3.46 -2.20
N ALA A 125 -12.84 -4.44 -2.69
CA ALA A 125 -13.62 -4.36 -3.92
C ALA A 125 -15.02 -3.77 -3.73
N GLU A 126 -15.40 -3.39 -2.51
CA GLU A 126 -16.74 -2.88 -2.21
C GLU A 126 -17.07 -1.63 -3.03
N GLY A 127 -18.20 -1.68 -3.75
CA GLY A 127 -18.68 -0.59 -4.60
C GLY A 127 -17.92 -0.44 -5.92
N ILE A 128 -17.03 -1.38 -6.25
CA ILE A 128 -16.39 -1.50 -7.56
C ILE A 128 -17.16 -2.57 -8.35
N GLY A 129 -17.46 -2.30 -9.61
CA GLY A 129 -18.11 -3.28 -10.51
C GLY A 129 -17.16 -4.42 -10.88
N ASP A 130 -17.49 -5.17 -11.93
CA ASP A 130 -16.66 -6.30 -12.40
C ASP A 130 -15.26 -5.86 -12.81
N TYR A 131 -15.14 -4.62 -13.28
CA TYR A 131 -13.88 -3.96 -13.63
C TYR A 131 -14.05 -2.45 -13.67
N PHE A 132 -12.94 -1.72 -13.75
CA PHE A 132 -12.89 -0.33 -14.16
C PHE A 132 -11.68 -0.07 -15.06
N GLU A 133 -11.68 1.05 -15.77
CA GLU A 133 -10.64 1.43 -16.73
C GLU A 133 -9.99 2.75 -16.35
N ILE A 134 -8.68 2.84 -16.61
CA ILE A 134 -7.88 4.06 -16.56
C ILE A 134 -7.40 4.32 -17.98
N GLU A 135 -7.74 5.48 -18.53
CA GLU A 135 -7.49 5.79 -19.94
C GLU A 135 -6.01 5.95 -20.28
N HIS A 136 -5.23 6.53 -19.37
CA HIS A 136 -3.81 6.77 -19.57
C HIS A 136 -3.02 6.45 -18.32
N THR A 137 -2.08 5.53 -18.43
CA THR A 137 -1.20 5.14 -17.33
C THR A 137 0.12 4.57 -17.83
N GLU A 138 1.04 4.35 -16.91
CA GLU A 138 2.22 3.52 -17.11
C GLU A 138 1.84 2.03 -16.99
N MET A 139 2.29 1.19 -17.91
CA MET A 139 2.07 -0.25 -17.86
C MET A 139 3.07 -0.91 -16.90
N TYR A 140 2.56 -1.78 -16.03
CA TYR A 140 3.36 -2.79 -15.33
C TYR A 140 2.95 -4.19 -15.81
N GLY A 141 3.93 -5.07 -16.01
CA GLY A 141 3.71 -6.42 -16.51
C GLY A 141 4.41 -7.49 -15.66
N GLU A 142 3.86 -8.68 -15.68
CA GLU A 142 4.51 -9.85 -15.09
C GLU A 142 5.84 -10.17 -15.82
N TYR A 143 6.85 -10.74 -15.18
CA TYR A 143 6.82 -11.30 -13.83
C TYR A 143 7.10 -10.21 -12.78
N PHE A 144 6.23 -10.12 -11.77
CA PHE A 144 6.43 -9.29 -10.59
C PHE A 144 7.03 -10.15 -9.47
N ASP A 145 8.25 -9.84 -9.08
CA ASP A 145 9.02 -10.61 -8.08
C ASP A 145 8.54 -10.31 -6.65
N ILE A 146 7.37 -10.84 -6.34
CA ILE A 146 6.78 -10.83 -5.00
C ILE A 146 6.39 -12.26 -4.61
N PRO A 147 6.30 -12.60 -3.32
CA PRO A 147 5.70 -13.86 -2.91
C PRO A 147 4.25 -13.95 -3.40
N SER A 148 3.71 -15.16 -3.49
CA SER A 148 2.28 -15.32 -3.75
C SER A 148 1.49 -14.46 -2.76
N PRO A 149 0.58 -13.58 -3.22
CA PRO A 149 -0.26 -12.84 -2.31
C PRO A 149 -1.15 -13.79 -1.52
N ASP A 150 -1.43 -13.43 -0.27
CA ASP A 150 -2.38 -14.18 0.56
C ASP A 150 -3.79 -14.06 -0.04
N GLU A 151 -4.13 -12.89 -0.61
CA GLU A 151 -5.36 -12.66 -1.39
C GLU A 151 -5.04 -11.78 -2.60
N LEU A 152 -5.63 -12.10 -3.76
CA LEU A 152 -5.53 -11.33 -4.99
C LEU A 152 -6.89 -10.70 -5.29
N VAL A 153 -6.96 -9.37 -5.28
CA VAL A 153 -8.23 -8.62 -5.45
C VAL A 153 -8.39 -8.10 -6.86
N PHE A 154 -7.30 -7.60 -7.47
CA PHE A 154 -7.34 -7.03 -8.82
C PHE A 154 -6.23 -7.59 -9.70
N ILE A 155 -6.59 -7.79 -10.99
CA ILE A 155 -5.64 -8.08 -12.07
C ILE A 155 -5.80 -7.00 -13.14
N SER A 156 -4.70 -6.43 -13.59
CA SER A 156 -4.68 -5.51 -14.73
C SER A 156 -4.44 -6.23 -16.04
N TRP A 157 -5.04 -5.69 -17.08
CA TRP A 157 -4.76 -5.98 -18.47
C TRP A 157 -4.44 -4.70 -19.21
N PHE A 158 -3.49 -4.78 -20.15
CA PHE A 158 -3.04 -3.68 -21.00
C PHE A 158 -3.19 -4.03 -22.49
N PRO A 159 -3.35 -3.05 -23.40
CA PRO A 159 -3.57 -3.30 -24.83
C PRO A 159 -2.47 -4.09 -25.52
N GLY A 160 -1.25 -4.09 -25.00
CA GLY A 160 -0.15 -4.91 -25.49
C GLY A 160 -0.28 -6.41 -25.15
N GLY A 161 -1.30 -6.79 -24.37
CA GLY A 161 -1.55 -8.16 -23.92
C GLY A 161 -0.92 -8.49 -22.57
N GLU A 162 -0.21 -7.55 -21.97
CA GLU A 162 0.39 -7.74 -20.65
C GLU A 162 -0.70 -7.83 -19.58
N VAL A 163 -0.45 -8.68 -18.58
CA VAL A 163 -1.24 -8.81 -17.37
C VAL A 163 -0.38 -8.54 -16.16
N PHE A 164 -1.03 -8.12 -15.05
CA PHE A 164 -0.32 -7.80 -13.82
C PHE A 164 -1.18 -8.02 -12.59
N ARG A 165 -0.60 -8.56 -11.52
CA ARG A 165 -1.25 -8.66 -10.20
C ARG A 165 -1.32 -7.28 -9.54
N SER A 166 -2.40 -6.57 -9.76
CA SER A 166 -2.55 -5.15 -9.45
C SER A 166 -3.08 -4.81 -8.07
N GLY A 167 -3.74 -5.78 -7.41
CA GLY A 167 -4.27 -5.61 -6.07
C GLY A 167 -3.95 -6.83 -5.23
N CYS A 168 -2.84 -6.77 -4.48
CA CYS A 168 -2.30 -7.90 -3.71
C CYS A 168 -2.36 -7.63 -2.21
N CYS A 169 -2.97 -8.52 -1.44
CA CYS A 169 -3.00 -8.48 0.01
C CYS A 169 -1.96 -9.42 0.60
N PHE A 170 -1.33 -8.99 1.69
CA PHE A 170 -0.37 -9.79 2.44
C PHE A 170 -0.62 -9.60 3.94
N TYR A 171 -0.40 -10.67 4.70
CA TYR A 171 -0.37 -10.66 6.16
C TYR A 171 1.06 -10.87 6.63
N ARG A 172 1.59 -9.95 7.44
CA ARG A 172 2.95 -10.04 8.00
C ARG A 172 2.91 -9.74 9.48
N GLY A 173 3.21 -10.78 10.30
CA GLY A 173 2.92 -10.71 11.72
C GLY A 173 1.41 -10.52 11.94
N ILE A 174 1.02 -9.44 12.63
CA ILE A 174 -0.39 -9.09 12.84
C ILE A 174 -0.87 -7.94 11.94
N GLY A 175 -0.01 -7.44 11.06
CA GLY A 175 -0.32 -6.33 10.14
C GLY A 175 -0.87 -6.81 8.80
N LYS A 176 -1.66 -5.94 8.17
CA LYS A 176 -2.23 -6.12 6.85
C LYS A 176 -1.55 -5.18 5.87
N ILE A 177 -1.22 -5.68 4.70
CA ILE A 177 -0.54 -4.93 3.64
C ILE A 177 -1.34 -5.08 2.35
N PHE A 178 -1.59 -3.97 1.68
CA PHE A 178 -2.19 -3.97 0.36
C PHE A 178 -1.28 -3.26 -0.63
N TYR A 179 -0.86 -3.94 -1.67
CA TYR A 179 -0.21 -3.34 -2.82
C TYR A 179 -1.24 -3.04 -3.90
N PHE A 180 -1.22 -1.81 -4.43
CA PHE A 180 -2.12 -1.37 -5.49
C PHE A 180 -1.33 -0.71 -6.63
N ARG A 181 -1.42 -1.30 -7.82
CA ARG A 181 -0.63 -0.91 -8.98
C ARG A 181 -0.92 0.50 -9.52
N PRO A 182 -2.20 0.95 -9.69
CA PRO A 182 -2.47 2.24 -10.30
C PRO A 182 -1.67 3.37 -9.70
N GLY A 183 -1.12 4.22 -10.57
CA GLY A 183 -0.30 5.35 -10.16
C GLY A 183 0.46 5.97 -11.32
N HIS A 184 1.34 6.83 -11.07
CA HIS A 184 2.27 7.65 -11.78
C HIS A 184 1.93 9.13 -11.67
N GLU A 185 2.95 9.98 -11.49
CA GLU A 185 2.78 11.42 -11.27
C GLU A 185 2.42 12.20 -12.53
N THR A 186 2.67 11.64 -13.71
CA THR A 186 2.40 12.31 -15.00
C THR A 186 0.96 12.12 -15.48
N PHE A 187 0.18 11.28 -14.81
CA PHE A 187 -1.22 11.00 -15.13
C PHE A 187 -2.14 11.31 -13.95
N PRO A 188 -3.39 11.77 -14.19
CA PRO A 188 -4.31 12.20 -13.12
C PRO A 188 -4.98 11.02 -12.37
N ILE A 189 -4.27 9.94 -12.14
CA ILE A 189 -4.78 8.66 -11.63
C ILE A 189 -5.38 8.80 -10.22
N PHE A 190 -4.74 9.59 -9.35
CA PHE A 190 -5.25 9.82 -7.99
C PHE A 190 -6.35 10.91 -7.93
N HIS A 191 -6.98 11.18 -9.07
CA HIS A 191 -8.26 11.90 -9.19
C HIS A 191 -9.38 10.99 -9.72
N ASP A 192 -9.04 9.76 -10.14
CA ASP A 192 -10.03 8.77 -10.57
C ASP A 192 -10.87 8.29 -9.37
N PRO A 193 -12.22 8.31 -9.46
CA PRO A 193 -13.07 7.96 -8.34
C PRO A 193 -12.95 6.49 -7.92
N ASN A 194 -12.71 5.55 -8.85
CA ASN A 194 -12.55 4.13 -8.52
C ASN A 194 -11.22 3.89 -7.84
N VAL A 195 -10.13 4.52 -8.31
CA VAL A 195 -8.82 4.44 -7.67
C VAL A 195 -8.89 4.95 -6.22
N LEU A 196 -9.50 6.11 -6.01
CA LEU A 196 -9.67 6.70 -4.69
C LEU A 196 -10.58 5.85 -3.79
N LYS A 197 -11.64 5.25 -4.36
CA LYS A 197 -12.54 4.34 -3.64
C LYS A 197 -11.80 3.08 -3.19
N VAL A 198 -10.97 2.49 -4.04
CA VAL A 198 -10.13 1.34 -3.66
C VAL A 198 -9.16 1.71 -2.53
N ILE A 199 -8.53 2.88 -2.58
CA ILE A 199 -7.64 3.35 -1.51
C ILE A 199 -8.40 3.54 -0.19
N GLU A 200 -9.60 4.12 -0.22
CA GLU A 200 -10.48 4.24 0.95
C GLU A 200 -10.81 2.88 1.54
N ASN A 201 -11.30 1.96 0.71
CA ASN A 201 -11.66 0.61 1.13
C ASN A 201 -10.45 -0.14 1.72
N ALA A 202 -9.29 -0.01 1.07
CA ALA A 202 -8.04 -0.62 1.55
C ALA A 202 -7.62 -0.06 2.91
N ALA A 203 -7.77 1.25 3.13
CA ALA A 203 -7.47 1.86 4.41
C ALA A 203 -8.38 1.35 5.53
N ARG A 204 -9.68 1.20 5.25
CA ARG A 204 -10.64 0.59 6.20
C ARG A 204 -10.31 -0.87 6.49
N TRP A 205 -10.01 -1.65 5.44
CA TRP A 205 -9.65 -3.06 5.56
C TRP A 205 -8.34 -3.26 6.33
N ALA A 206 -7.33 -2.43 6.08
CA ALA A 206 -6.01 -2.55 6.70
C ALA A 206 -5.95 -2.04 8.14
N ALA A 207 -6.92 -1.22 8.56
CA ALA A 207 -6.96 -0.69 9.92
C ALA A 207 -6.90 -1.82 10.97
N PRO A 208 -6.19 -1.59 12.09
CA PRO A 208 -6.15 -2.54 13.19
C PRO A 208 -7.57 -2.79 13.70
N VAL A 209 -7.87 -4.03 14.00
CA VAL A 209 -9.10 -4.37 14.75
C VAL A 209 -8.76 -4.43 16.24
N ASP A 210 -9.66 -3.91 17.08
CA ASP A 210 -9.55 -4.08 18.53
C ASP A 210 -9.60 -5.57 18.87
N ARG A 211 -8.43 -6.14 19.02
CA ARG A 211 -8.27 -7.47 19.61
C ARG A 211 -7.45 -7.30 20.89
N PRO A 212 -7.73 -8.13 21.94
CA PRO A 212 -6.78 -8.27 23.03
C PRO A 212 -5.45 -8.64 22.34
N ARG A 213 -4.48 -7.72 22.34
CA ARG A 213 -3.16 -8.02 21.80
C ARG A 213 -2.61 -9.16 22.64
N PRO A 214 -2.37 -10.37 22.09
CA PRO A 214 -1.53 -11.31 22.78
C PRO A 214 -0.23 -10.56 23.04
N ALA A 215 0.29 -10.61 24.25
CA ALA A 215 1.62 -10.08 24.54
C ALA A 215 2.50 -10.54 23.39
N THR A 216 3.13 -9.59 22.67
CA THR A 216 3.81 -9.89 21.42
C THR A 216 4.85 -10.96 21.68
N ILE A 217 4.56 -12.19 21.26
CA ILE A 217 5.49 -13.31 21.43
C ILE A 217 6.53 -13.14 20.33
N LEU A 218 7.58 -12.40 20.65
CA LEU A 218 8.77 -12.31 19.83
C LEU A 218 9.77 -13.36 20.33
N GLY A 219 9.85 -14.49 19.62
CA GLY A 219 10.74 -15.58 19.93
C GLY A 219 10.09 -16.76 20.70
N ALA A 220 10.89 -17.71 21.09
CA ALA A 220 10.44 -18.88 21.87
C ALA A 220 10.28 -18.50 23.34
N ILE A 221 9.10 -18.81 23.91
CA ILE A 221 8.81 -18.58 25.31
C ILE A 221 8.67 -19.94 26.00
N ASN A 222 9.43 -20.14 27.07
CA ASN A 222 9.23 -21.29 27.93
C ASN A 222 8.03 -21.04 28.86
N VAL A 223 7.00 -21.82 28.71
CA VAL A 223 5.75 -21.71 29.50
C VAL A 223 5.59 -22.89 30.45
N LYS A 224 4.94 -22.64 31.60
CA LYS A 224 4.52 -23.73 32.49
C LYS A 224 3.36 -24.49 31.86
N PRO A 225 3.26 -25.81 32.09
CA PRO A 225 2.08 -26.56 31.66
C PRO A 225 0.80 -25.94 32.18
N LEU A 226 -0.23 -25.89 31.35
CA LEU A 226 -1.55 -25.42 31.72
C LEU A 226 -2.28 -26.41 32.63
N GLU A 227 -1.96 -27.70 32.49
CA GLU A 227 -2.46 -28.79 33.29
C GLU A 227 -1.33 -29.58 33.94
N LYS A 228 -1.66 -30.35 34.99
CA LYS A 228 -0.68 -31.22 35.67
C LYS A 228 -0.21 -32.31 34.70
N LEU A 229 1.11 -32.38 34.46
CA LEU A 229 1.69 -33.49 33.72
C LEU A 229 1.53 -34.79 34.51
N SER A 230 1.03 -35.82 33.87
CA SER A 230 0.90 -37.19 34.42
C SER A 230 2.25 -37.89 34.49
#